data_c52b5145f8d5f6e7c00fb2500e0027d9
#
_entry.id   c52b5145f8d5f6e7c00fb2500e0027d9
#
_cell.length_a   1.000
_cell.length_b   1.000
_cell.length_c   1.000
_cell.angle_alpha   90.00
_cell.angle_beta   90.00
_cell.angle_gamma   90.00
#
_symmetry.space_group_name_H-M   'P 1'
#
loop_
_entity.id
_entity.type
_entity.pdbx_description
1 polymer ?
#
loop_
_entity_poly.entity_id
_entity_poly.type
_entity_poly.pdbx_seq_one_letter_code
_entity_poly.pdbx_strand_id
1 'polypeptide(L)'
;VCIDITGKEGKKKMTDNANFFCIGPSGSGKSFHMNSVVRQLLEQNTDVVMVDTGDSYEGICGYYKGTYIAYSKEKPISMNPFKVTKEEYELNFGEKKNFLKSLIFLIFKGNAFPTKIEDMLINQTIVEYYEAYFNPFEGFSDSEREALRQKLLVAAKMEDDYEQYTHSMEDIDRQINTEEVQEKAESRALLLPSEVRRLKLIRQCRSLTALINDEAATESEKERALAIIEKYKRELYNNSMLIKIDRQIDHMEEQKRRLKVQELSFNSYYEFALERIPQITQLEKISFNIHDFAAILKQFYRGGELEMTLNSDLDINLFDERFIVFEIDKIKDDPVLFPIVVLIIMDVFLQKMRIKKGRKALIIEEAWKAIASPTMAEYIKYLYKTVRKFHGIAGVVTQ
;
A
#
# COMPACT_ATOMS: atom_id res chain seq x y z
N VAL A 1 5.52 -11.37 -49.13
CA VAL A 1 4.81 -10.10 -49.28
C VAL A 1 4.61 -9.54 -47.87
N CYS A 2 5.24 -8.41 -47.57
CA CYS A 2 5.04 -7.74 -46.29
C CYS A 2 3.84 -6.80 -46.42
N ILE A 3 2.77 -7.03 -45.67
CA ILE A 3 1.57 -6.19 -45.70
C ILE A 3 1.58 -5.34 -44.42
N ASP A 4 1.77 -4.03 -44.56
CA ASP A 4 1.57 -3.11 -43.42
C ASP A 4 0.08 -2.82 -43.28
N ILE A 5 -0.58 -3.54 -42.38
CA ILE A 5 -2.01 -3.39 -42.09
C ILE A 5 -2.35 -2.12 -41.29
N THR A 6 -1.35 -1.47 -40.68
CA THR A 6 -1.55 -0.24 -39.88
C THR A 6 -1.48 1.04 -40.72
N GLY A 7 -0.99 0.92 -41.99
CA GLY A 7 -0.90 2.03 -42.96
C GLY A 7 0.00 3.17 -42.50
N LYS A 8 1.28 3.14 -42.90
CA LYS A 8 2.13 4.34 -42.87
C LYS A 8 1.93 5.14 -44.15
N GLU A 9 2.05 6.45 -44.04
CA GLU A 9 1.96 7.47 -45.08
C GLU A 9 1.58 7.00 -46.50
N GLY A 10 0.37 7.32 -46.94
CA GLY A 10 -0.11 7.06 -48.31
C GLY A 10 -0.65 5.65 -48.58
N LYS A 11 -0.58 4.71 -47.62
CA LYS A 11 -1.18 3.38 -47.75
C LYS A 11 -2.54 3.33 -47.02
N LYS A 12 -3.48 2.57 -47.55
CA LYS A 12 -4.79 2.38 -46.95
C LYS A 12 -4.66 1.69 -45.59
N LYS A 13 -5.06 2.37 -44.55
CA LYS A 13 -5.13 1.82 -43.18
C LYS A 13 -6.18 0.72 -43.16
N MET A 14 -5.81 -0.49 -42.78
CA MET A 14 -6.71 -1.64 -42.65
C MET A 14 -7.22 -1.84 -41.20
N THR A 15 -6.39 -1.46 -40.20
CA THR A 15 -6.71 -1.59 -38.80
C THR A 15 -6.30 -0.35 -37.99
N ASP A 16 -6.96 -0.10 -36.88
CA ASP A 16 -6.64 1.04 -36.00
C ASP A 16 -5.45 0.82 -35.08
N ASN A 17 -5.03 -0.43 -34.91
CA ASN A 17 -3.88 -0.84 -34.11
C ASN A 17 -3.27 -2.13 -34.67
N ALA A 18 -2.09 -2.51 -34.18
CA ALA A 18 -1.36 -3.71 -34.57
C ALA A 18 -1.58 -4.91 -33.64
N ASN A 19 -2.51 -4.81 -32.69
CA ASN A 19 -2.83 -5.92 -31.80
C ASN A 19 -3.47 -7.07 -32.58
N PHE A 20 -3.18 -8.29 -32.20
CA PHE A 20 -3.71 -9.47 -32.87
C PHE A 20 -4.17 -10.55 -31.90
N PHE A 21 -5.01 -11.42 -32.42
CA PHE A 21 -5.53 -12.58 -31.72
C PHE A 21 -5.39 -13.78 -32.64
N CYS A 22 -4.68 -14.82 -32.18
CA CYS A 22 -4.47 -16.05 -32.93
C CYS A 22 -5.21 -17.19 -32.25
N ILE A 23 -6.19 -17.75 -32.92
CA ILE A 23 -6.98 -18.91 -32.46
C ILE A 23 -6.73 -20.11 -33.36
N GLY A 24 -6.64 -21.29 -32.76
CA GLY A 24 -6.59 -22.54 -33.50
C GLY A 24 -6.50 -23.73 -32.54
N PRO A 25 -7.04 -24.91 -32.93
CA PRO A 25 -6.95 -26.09 -32.09
C PRO A 25 -5.50 -26.55 -31.88
N SER A 26 -5.29 -27.46 -30.91
CA SER A 26 -3.99 -28.09 -30.70
C SER A 26 -3.52 -28.78 -32.01
N GLY A 27 -2.23 -28.68 -32.32
CA GLY A 27 -1.65 -29.26 -33.54
C GLY A 27 -1.94 -28.49 -34.83
N SER A 28 -2.67 -27.37 -34.79
CA SER A 28 -2.96 -26.56 -36.02
C SER A 28 -1.79 -25.75 -36.59
N GLY A 29 -0.62 -25.80 -35.92
CA GLY A 29 0.56 -25.05 -36.36
C GLY A 29 0.65 -23.63 -35.77
N LYS A 30 -0.09 -23.28 -34.72
CA LYS A 30 -0.05 -21.95 -34.08
C LYS A 30 1.37 -21.52 -33.75
N SER A 31 2.11 -22.33 -33.00
CA SER A 31 3.50 -22.00 -32.55
C SER A 31 4.44 -21.88 -33.75
N PHE A 32 4.28 -22.73 -34.80
CA PHE A 32 5.06 -22.59 -36.06
C PHE A 32 4.78 -21.24 -36.75
N HIS A 33 3.51 -20.88 -36.86
CA HIS A 33 3.12 -19.57 -37.42
C HIS A 33 3.66 -18.41 -36.59
N MET A 34 3.55 -18.51 -35.27
CA MET A 34 4.03 -17.47 -34.34
C MET A 34 5.55 -17.32 -34.38
N ASN A 35 6.32 -18.40 -34.50
CA ASN A 35 7.76 -18.33 -34.76
C ASN A 35 8.08 -17.47 -35.99
N SER A 36 7.31 -17.62 -37.09
CA SER A 36 7.45 -16.80 -38.26
C SER A 36 7.09 -15.31 -38.02
N VAL A 37 6.04 -15.05 -37.21
CA VAL A 37 5.64 -13.68 -36.83
C VAL A 37 6.72 -13.03 -35.97
N VAL A 38 7.23 -13.74 -34.95
CA VAL A 38 8.32 -13.26 -34.07
C VAL A 38 9.57 -12.91 -34.91
N ARG A 39 9.97 -13.79 -35.80
CA ARG A 39 11.09 -13.53 -36.73
C ARG A 39 10.89 -12.23 -37.49
N GLN A 40 9.74 -12.05 -38.12
CA GLN A 40 9.44 -10.84 -38.90
C GLN A 40 9.43 -9.58 -38.03
N LEU A 41 8.93 -9.64 -36.79
CA LEU A 41 8.96 -8.52 -35.85
C LEU A 41 10.40 -8.13 -35.49
N LEU A 42 11.26 -9.10 -35.17
CA LEU A 42 12.68 -8.86 -34.87
C LEU A 42 13.46 -8.29 -36.05
N GLU A 43 13.21 -8.81 -37.26
CA GLU A 43 13.79 -8.29 -38.51
C GLU A 43 13.34 -6.85 -38.84
N GLN A 44 12.15 -6.44 -38.33
CA GLN A 44 11.63 -5.07 -38.45
C GLN A 44 12.01 -4.18 -37.26
N ASN A 45 13.06 -4.51 -36.51
CA ASN A 45 13.50 -3.77 -35.34
C ASN A 45 12.41 -3.58 -34.26
N THR A 46 11.55 -4.57 -34.08
CA THR A 46 10.58 -4.62 -32.98
C THR A 46 11.17 -5.49 -31.88
N ASP A 47 11.25 -4.96 -30.66
CA ASP A 47 11.59 -5.78 -29.50
C ASP A 47 10.41 -6.70 -29.14
N VAL A 48 10.70 -7.94 -28.81
CA VAL A 48 9.67 -8.94 -28.52
C VAL A 48 9.84 -9.49 -27.10
N VAL A 49 8.75 -9.46 -26.35
CA VAL A 49 8.60 -10.18 -25.07
C VAL A 49 7.56 -11.26 -25.28
N MET A 50 7.88 -12.49 -24.92
CA MET A 50 7.03 -13.62 -25.15
C MET A 50 6.80 -14.40 -23.87
N VAL A 51 5.56 -14.81 -23.65
CA VAL A 51 5.17 -15.80 -22.63
C VAL A 51 4.89 -17.11 -23.37
N ASP A 52 5.73 -18.10 -23.11
CA ASP A 52 5.66 -19.45 -23.71
C ASP A 52 5.20 -20.47 -22.68
N THR A 53 4.45 -21.47 -23.12
CA THR A 53 3.94 -22.57 -22.29
C THR A 53 4.11 -23.93 -22.96
N GLY A 54 5.16 -24.12 -23.69
CA GLY A 54 5.38 -25.37 -24.43
C GLY A 54 6.75 -25.50 -25.05
N ASP A 55 7.71 -24.73 -24.57
CA ASP A 55 9.12 -24.78 -24.99
C ASP A 55 9.31 -24.59 -26.51
N SER A 56 8.40 -23.82 -27.10
CA SER A 56 8.30 -23.68 -28.56
C SER A 56 9.24 -22.65 -29.18
N TYR A 57 9.86 -21.80 -28.34
CA TYR A 57 10.63 -20.63 -28.83
C TYR A 57 12.09 -20.59 -28.40
N GLU A 58 12.61 -21.65 -27.73
CA GLU A 58 14.02 -21.75 -27.33
C GLU A 58 14.96 -21.61 -28.53
N GLY A 59 14.67 -22.35 -29.62
CA GLY A 59 15.49 -22.34 -30.82
C GLY A 59 15.59 -20.98 -31.51
N ILE A 60 14.47 -20.27 -31.67
CA ILE A 60 14.47 -18.92 -32.26
C ILE A 60 15.08 -17.90 -31.27
N CYS A 61 14.89 -18.07 -29.98
CA CYS A 61 15.52 -17.23 -28.97
C CYS A 61 17.04 -17.32 -29.05
N GLY A 62 17.58 -18.52 -29.09
CA GLY A 62 19.02 -18.75 -29.25
C GLY A 62 19.56 -18.18 -30.61
N TYR A 63 18.84 -18.36 -31.71
CA TYR A 63 19.24 -17.83 -32.99
C TYR A 63 19.40 -16.30 -33.02
N TYR A 64 18.45 -15.57 -32.38
CA TYR A 64 18.51 -14.10 -32.28
C TYR A 64 19.30 -13.62 -31.06
N LYS A 65 19.99 -14.49 -30.35
CA LYS A 65 20.73 -14.19 -29.11
C LYS A 65 19.84 -13.48 -28.06
N GLY A 66 18.61 -13.91 -27.97
CA GLY A 66 17.66 -13.43 -26.97
C GLY A 66 17.90 -14.06 -25.60
N THR A 67 17.20 -13.53 -24.62
CA THR A 67 17.23 -14.02 -23.22
C THR A 67 16.08 -15.00 -22.99
N TYR A 68 16.42 -16.24 -22.71
CA TYR A 68 15.47 -17.32 -22.42
C TYR A 68 15.41 -17.58 -20.91
N ILE A 69 14.26 -17.32 -20.30
CA ILE A 69 14.04 -17.43 -18.86
C ILE A 69 13.02 -18.53 -18.59
N ALA A 70 13.49 -19.72 -18.24
CA ALA A 70 12.62 -20.83 -17.89
C ALA A 70 12.34 -20.85 -16.38
N TYR A 71 11.08 -20.96 -16.02
CA TYR A 71 10.69 -21.13 -14.63
C TYR A 71 11.15 -22.49 -14.08
N SER A 72 11.78 -22.48 -12.91
CA SER A 72 11.97 -23.68 -12.10
C SER A 72 11.75 -23.35 -10.62
N LYS A 73 11.55 -24.38 -9.78
CA LYS A 73 11.41 -24.15 -8.32
C LYS A 73 12.70 -23.57 -7.71
N GLU A 74 13.85 -23.94 -8.28
CA GLU A 74 15.18 -23.48 -7.84
C GLU A 74 15.52 -22.08 -8.39
N LYS A 75 14.91 -21.72 -9.53
CA LYS A 75 15.05 -20.41 -10.19
C LYS A 75 13.67 -19.92 -10.60
N PRO A 76 12.87 -19.45 -9.65
CA PRO A 76 11.57 -18.85 -10.00
C PRO A 76 11.77 -17.58 -10.82
N ILE A 77 10.80 -17.26 -11.65
CA ILE A 77 10.73 -15.93 -12.25
C ILE A 77 10.40 -14.98 -11.13
N SER A 78 11.40 -14.23 -10.73
CA SER A 78 11.37 -13.40 -9.55
C SER A 78 11.50 -11.94 -9.93
N MET A 79 10.67 -11.12 -9.33
CA MET A 79 10.75 -9.67 -9.46
C MET A 79 10.17 -9.01 -8.22
N ASN A 80 10.76 -7.86 -7.85
CA ASN A 80 10.15 -6.99 -6.86
C ASN A 80 9.26 -5.94 -7.56
N PRO A 81 7.96 -6.18 -7.68
CA PRO A 81 7.05 -5.26 -8.36
C PRO A 81 6.74 -4.00 -7.52
N PHE A 82 7.14 -3.97 -6.25
CA PHE A 82 6.92 -2.82 -5.35
C PHE A 82 7.98 -1.73 -5.53
N LYS A 83 9.11 -2.05 -6.15
CA LYS A 83 10.19 -1.09 -6.36
C LYS A 83 9.75 0.00 -7.34
N VAL A 84 9.81 1.24 -6.90
CA VAL A 84 9.42 2.43 -7.65
C VAL A 84 10.45 3.52 -7.38
N THR A 85 10.89 4.21 -8.42
CA THR A 85 11.74 5.39 -8.28
C THR A 85 10.92 6.59 -7.85
N LYS A 86 11.59 7.61 -7.28
CA LYS A 86 10.91 8.86 -6.89
C LYS A 86 10.26 9.55 -8.09
N GLU A 87 10.90 9.53 -9.24
CA GLU A 87 10.38 10.10 -10.47
C GLU A 87 9.12 9.38 -10.97
N GLU A 88 9.09 8.05 -10.91
CA GLU A 88 7.90 7.26 -11.25
C GLU A 88 6.75 7.53 -10.28
N TYR A 89 7.05 7.67 -8.99
CA TYR A 89 6.06 8.01 -7.97
C TYR A 89 5.42 9.38 -8.22
N GLU A 90 6.23 10.39 -8.54
CA GLU A 90 5.74 11.75 -8.78
C GLU A 90 4.97 11.89 -10.11
N LEU A 91 5.38 11.19 -11.17
CA LEU A 91 4.84 11.39 -12.51
C LEU A 91 3.78 10.35 -12.94
N ASN A 92 3.92 9.09 -12.54
CA ASN A 92 3.15 7.99 -13.12
C ASN A 92 2.58 6.99 -12.10
N PHE A 93 2.50 7.36 -10.83
CA PHE A 93 2.10 6.45 -9.76
C PHE A 93 0.72 5.79 -9.96
N GLY A 94 -0.21 6.47 -10.63
CA GLY A 94 -1.55 5.95 -10.85
C GLY A 94 -1.59 4.60 -11.59
N GLU A 95 -0.69 4.40 -12.55
CA GLU A 95 -0.61 3.13 -13.31
C GLU A 95 0.03 2.04 -12.46
N LYS A 96 1.11 2.34 -11.74
CA LYS A 96 1.77 1.42 -10.82
C LYS A 96 0.84 0.98 -9.69
N LYS A 97 0.11 1.92 -9.13
CA LYS A 97 -0.92 1.64 -8.12
C LYS A 97 -1.97 0.66 -8.64
N ASN A 98 -2.49 0.87 -9.84
CA ASN A 98 -3.49 -0.04 -10.43
C ASN A 98 -2.92 -1.44 -10.67
N PHE A 99 -1.66 -1.54 -11.09
CA PHE A 99 -0.97 -2.82 -11.22
C PHE A 99 -0.86 -3.53 -9.86
N LEU A 100 -0.34 -2.85 -8.83
CA LEU A 100 -0.18 -3.42 -7.50
C LEU A 100 -1.52 -3.84 -6.89
N LYS A 101 -2.56 -3.02 -7.07
CA LYS A 101 -3.91 -3.37 -6.67
C LYS A 101 -4.38 -4.66 -7.34
N SER A 102 -4.17 -4.80 -8.66
CA SER A 102 -4.51 -6.02 -9.39
C SER A 102 -3.70 -7.23 -8.89
N LEU A 103 -2.41 -7.05 -8.60
CA LEU A 103 -1.56 -8.10 -8.05
C LEU A 103 -2.07 -8.57 -6.67
N ILE A 104 -2.34 -7.64 -5.77
CA ILE A 104 -2.86 -7.97 -4.43
C ILE A 104 -4.21 -8.69 -4.51
N PHE A 105 -5.13 -8.23 -5.37
CA PHE A 105 -6.41 -8.91 -5.55
C PHE A 105 -6.29 -10.28 -6.22
N LEU A 106 -5.38 -10.43 -7.15
CA LEU A 106 -5.12 -11.71 -7.78
C LEU A 106 -4.64 -12.74 -6.76
N ILE A 107 -3.77 -12.34 -5.82
CA ILE A 107 -3.33 -13.17 -4.71
C ILE A 107 -4.47 -13.42 -3.73
N PHE A 108 -5.15 -12.37 -3.29
CA PHE A 108 -6.12 -12.43 -2.20
C PHE A 108 -7.45 -13.07 -2.61
N LYS A 109 -7.97 -12.74 -3.78
CA LYS A 109 -9.31 -13.15 -4.25
C LYS A 109 -9.25 -14.24 -5.33
N GLY A 110 -8.10 -14.45 -6.00
CA GLY A 110 -8.00 -15.35 -7.12
C GLY A 110 -8.99 -15.02 -8.24
N ASN A 111 -9.99 -15.87 -8.42
CA ASN A 111 -11.05 -15.71 -9.44
C ASN A 111 -12.29 -14.96 -8.93
N ALA A 112 -12.35 -14.57 -7.67
CA ALA A 112 -13.48 -13.82 -7.13
C ALA A 112 -13.33 -12.30 -7.38
N PHE A 113 -14.47 -11.62 -7.54
CA PHE A 113 -14.48 -10.15 -7.63
C PHE A 113 -14.25 -9.51 -6.25
N PRO A 114 -13.39 -8.49 -6.15
CA PRO A 114 -13.31 -7.69 -4.94
C PRO A 114 -14.60 -6.87 -4.73
N THR A 115 -14.98 -6.68 -3.49
CA THR A 115 -16.04 -5.73 -3.12
C THR A 115 -15.54 -4.29 -3.26
N LYS A 116 -16.47 -3.32 -3.31
CA LYS A 116 -16.11 -1.89 -3.35
C LYS A 116 -15.34 -1.43 -2.11
N ILE A 117 -15.64 -2.02 -0.95
CA ILE A 117 -14.94 -1.73 0.31
C ILE A 117 -13.52 -2.26 0.25
N GLU A 118 -13.33 -3.50 -0.19
CA GLU A 118 -12.00 -4.08 -0.38
C GLU A 118 -11.17 -3.25 -1.38
N ASP A 119 -11.78 -2.84 -2.52
CA ASP A 119 -11.11 -2.02 -3.53
C ASP A 119 -10.64 -0.67 -2.96
N MET A 120 -11.51 0.01 -2.21
CA MET A 120 -11.17 1.26 -1.53
C MET A 120 -10.03 1.06 -0.53
N LEU A 121 -10.15 0.04 0.32
CA LEU A 121 -9.20 -0.23 1.40
C LEU A 121 -7.81 -0.58 0.88
N ILE A 122 -7.70 -1.48 -0.08
CA ILE A 122 -6.42 -1.85 -0.69
C ILE A 122 -5.82 -0.68 -1.46
N ASN A 123 -6.64 0.08 -2.21
CA ASN A 123 -6.18 1.28 -2.90
C ASN A 123 -5.59 2.32 -1.93
N GLN A 124 -6.26 2.58 -0.82
CA GLN A 124 -5.80 3.51 0.22
C GLN A 124 -4.51 3.00 0.86
N THR A 125 -4.45 1.72 1.23
CA THR A 125 -3.28 1.11 1.86
C THR A 125 -2.04 1.18 0.97
N ILE A 126 -2.18 0.96 -0.36
CA ILE A 126 -1.08 1.12 -1.32
C ILE A 126 -0.60 2.58 -1.37
N VAL A 127 -1.51 3.55 -1.43
CA VAL A 127 -1.15 4.98 -1.45
C VAL A 127 -0.38 5.36 -0.20
N GLU A 128 -0.91 5.02 0.98
CA GLU A 128 -0.30 5.35 2.27
C GLU A 128 1.06 4.63 2.47
N TYR A 129 1.22 3.41 1.93
CA TYR A 129 2.50 2.69 1.96
C TYR A 129 3.61 3.44 1.23
N TYR A 130 3.34 3.93 0.01
CA TYR A 130 4.32 4.73 -0.74
C TYR A 130 4.52 6.11 -0.15
N GLU A 131 3.49 6.71 0.40
CA GLU A 131 3.60 7.97 1.13
C GLU A 131 4.50 7.82 2.36
N ALA A 132 4.35 6.73 3.12
CA ALA A 132 5.20 6.43 4.27
C ALA A 132 6.68 6.19 3.90
N TYR A 133 6.95 5.76 2.66
CA TYR A 133 8.32 5.60 2.16
C TYR A 133 8.93 6.91 1.64
N PHE A 134 8.21 7.62 0.75
CA PHE A 134 8.74 8.81 0.09
C PHE A 134 8.64 10.09 0.95
N ASN A 135 7.63 10.16 1.82
CA ASN A 135 7.35 11.28 2.71
C ASN A 135 7.15 10.76 4.15
N PRO A 136 8.21 10.20 4.79
CA PRO A 136 8.06 9.62 6.11
C PRO A 136 7.60 10.68 7.11
N PHE A 137 6.67 10.27 7.97
CA PHE A 137 6.15 11.13 9.02
C PHE A 137 7.22 11.43 10.06
N GLU A 138 7.61 12.69 10.21
CA GLU A 138 8.63 13.14 11.18
C GLU A 138 8.04 13.56 12.52
N GLY A 139 6.77 13.91 12.54
CA GLY A 139 6.03 14.40 13.71
C GLY A 139 5.02 15.46 13.29
N PHE A 140 4.08 15.78 14.18
CA PHE A 140 3.21 16.94 13.99
C PHE A 140 3.97 18.23 14.30
N SER A 141 3.83 19.24 13.46
CA SER A 141 4.25 20.58 13.78
C SER A 141 3.43 21.15 14.94
N ASP A 142 3.93 22.18 15.63
CA ASP A 142 3.20 22.81 16.75
C ASP A 142 1.82 23.31 16.32
N SER A 143 1.70 23.83 15.09
CA SER A 143 0.42 24.30 14.55
C SER A 143 -0.57 23.16 14.28
N GLU A 144 -0.10 22.00 13.78
CA GLU A 144 -0.94 20.81 13.57
C GLU A 144 -1.35 20.20 14.89
N ARG A 145 -0.45 20.10 15.86
CA ARG A 145 -0.79 19.62 17.22
C ARG A 145 -1.86 20.50 17.85
N GLU A 146 -1.76 21.82 17.75
CA GLU A 146 -2.75 22.74 18.31
C GLU A 146 -4.09 22.64 17.57
N ALA A 147 -4.09 22.57 16.23
CA ALA A 147 -5.32 22.37 15.45
C ALA A 147 -6.03 21.05 15.80
N LEU A 148 -5.25 19.97 15.95
CA LEU A 148 -5.76 18.66 16.35
C LEU A 148 -6.30 18.69 17.78
N ARG A 149 -5.60 19.35 18.71
CA ARG A 149 -6.02 19.57 20.09
C ARG A 149 -7.38 20.29 20.15
N GLN A 150 -7.54 21.36 19.39
CA GLN A 150 -8.81 22.11 19.34
C GLN A 150 -9.96 21.26 18.78
N LYS A 151 -9.71 20.51 17.72
CA LYS A 151 -10.71 19.59 17.14
C LYS A 151 -11.16 18.52 18.13
N LEU A 152 -10.23 17.88 18.81
CA LEU A 152 -10.52 16.84 19.81
C LEU A 152 -11.20 17.43 21.05
N LEU A 153 -10.83 18.64 21.46
CA LEU A 153 -11.46 19.33 22.59
C LEU A 153 -12.93 19.68 22.30
N VAL A 154 -13.25 20.10 21.09
CA VAL A 154 -14.64 20.35 20.67
C VAL A 154 -15.44 19.04 20.72
N ALA A 155 -14.90 17.95 20.17
CA ALA A 155 -15.56 16.65 20.18
C ALA A 155 -15.77 16.15 21.63
N ALA A 156 -14.74 16.21 22.48
CA ALA A 156 -14.84 15.79 23.89
C ALA A 156 -15.89 16.60 24.68
N LYS A 157 -16.01 17.91 24.41
CA LYS A 157 -17.04 18.75 25.06
C LYS A 157 -18.46 18.44 24.59
N MET A 158 -18.64 17.89 23.38
CA MET A 158 -19.95 17.47 22.87
C MET A 158 -20.40 16.14 23.46
N GLU A 159 -19.44 15.29 23.89
CA GLU A 159 -19.69 14.00 24.51
C GLU A 159 -19.68 14.05 26.05
N ASP A 160 -19.44 15.24 26.65
CA ASP A 160 -19.31 15.39 28.09
C ASP A 160 -20.70 15.26 28.75
N ASP A 161 -20.84 14.19 29.56
CA ASP A 161 -22.05 13.85 30.27
C ASP A 161 -21.91 14.27 31.73
N TYR A 162 -23.06 14.62 32.41
CA TYR A 162 -23.11 15.03 33.79
C TYR A 162 -22.54 13.98 34.75
N GLU A 163 -22.73 12.70 34.47
CA GLU A 163 -22.16 11.60 35.26
C GLU A 163 -20.62 11.58 35.17
N GLN A 164 -20.04 11.77 34.00
CA GLN A 164 -18.58 11.84 33.81
C GLN A 164 -17.98 13.07 34.49
N TYR A 165 -18.69 14.20 34.44
CA TYR A 165 -18.29 15.42 35.15
C TYR A 165 -18.25 15.17 36.68
N THR A 166 -19.31 14.60 37.24
CA THR A 166 -19.42 14.33 38.71
C THR A 166 -18.32 13.38 39.14
N HIS A 167 -18.10 12.27 38.46
CA HIS A 167 -17.07 11.31 38.77
C HIS A 167 -15.65 11.90 38.68
N SER A 168 -15.40 12.74 37.65
CA SER A 168 -14.14 13.44 37.53
C SER A 168 -13.87 14.46 38.61
N MET A 169 -14.91 15.11 39.13
CA MET A 169 -14.78 16.02 40.30
C MET A 169 -14.48 15.31 41.57
N GLU A 170 -15.08 14.14 41.85
CA GLU A 170 -14.77 13.28 42.98
C GLU A 170 -13.31 12.79 42.95
N ASP A 171 -12.79 12.44 41.79
CA ASP A 171 -11.38 12.05 41.59
C ASP A 171 -10.43 13.22 41.86
N ILE A 172 -10.79 14.43 41.45
CA ILE A 172 -10.02 15.64 41.72
C ILE A 172 -9.97 15.89 43.23
N ASP A 173 -11.10 15.76 43.97
CA ASP A 173 -11.16 15.91 45.40
C ASP A 173 -10.31 14.87 46.13
N ARG A 174 -10.35 13.62 45.69
CA ARG A 174 -9.46 12.56 46.17
C ARG A 174 -7.98 12.96 46.00
N GLN A 175 -7.59 13.41 44.80
CA GLN A 175 -6.19 13.78 44.52
C GLN A 175 -5.71 15.00 45.30
N ILE A 176 -6.59 15.96 45.62
CA ILE A 176 -6.25 17.10 46.47
C ILE A 176 -5.97 16.62 47.91
N ASN A 177 -6.72 15.64 48.39
CA ASN A 177 -6.67 15.18 49.79
C ASN A 177 -5.68 14.05 50.05
N THR A 178 -5.08 13.42 49.03
CA THR A 178 -4.15 12.28 49.16
C THR A 178 -2.69 12.71 49.02
N GLU A 179 -1.79 12.25 49.89
CA GLU A 179 -0.34 12.60 49.87
C GLU A 179 0.48 11.92 48.75
N GLU A 180 -0.07 10.93 48.06
CA GLU A 180 0.61 10.03 47.09
C GLU A 180 1.22 10.70 45.86
N VAL A 181 1.11 12.00 45.66
CA VAL A 181 1.58 12.70 44.43
C VAL A 181 3.06 13.07 44.48
N GLN A 182 3.79 12.79 45.55
CA GLN A 182 5.18 13.21 45.69
C GLN A 182 6.21 12.35 44.89
N GLU A 183 6.00 11.07 44.71
CA GLU A 183 7.02 10.16 44.13
C GLU A 183 7.13 10.18 42.62
N LYS A 184 6.10 10.62 41.88
CA LYS A 184 6.16 10.70 40.39
C LYS A 184 6.80 11.97 39.84
N ALA A 185 7.18 12.91 40.72
CA ALA A 185 7.73 14.21 40.31
C ALA A 185 9.24 14.18 39.93
N GLU A 186 9.93 13.07 40.17
CA GLU A 186 11.39 12.99 39.87
C GLU A 186 11.72 12.80 38.39
N SER A 187 10.76 12.44 37.56
CA SER A 187 10.92 12.36 36.10
C SER A 187 10.39 13.60 35.36
N ARG A 188 10.73 14.78 35.84
CA ARG A 188 10.26 16.07 35.28
C ARG A 188 10.52 16.26 33.77
N ALA A 189 11.46 15.52 33.19
CA ALA A 189 11.83 15.61 31.78
C ALA A 189 10.82 14.94 30.82
N LEU A 190 9.85 14.20 31.33
CA LEU A 190 8.87 13.43 30.55
C LEU A 190 7.41 13.89 30.71
N LEU A 191 7.16 14.96 31.49
CA LEU A 191 5.81 15.44 31.72
C LEU A 191 5.36 16.43 30.63
N LEU A 192 4.14 16.23 30.13
CA LEU A 192 3.49 17.17 29.23
C LEU A 192 3.23 18.52 29.93
N PRO A 193 3.22 19.65 29.21
CA PRO A 193 2.91 20.96 29.81
C PRO A 193 1.60 21.00 30.59
N SER A 194 0.58 20.28 30.11
CA SER A 194 -0.71 20.10 30.78
C SER A 194 -0.58 19.34 32.11
N GLU A 195 0.31 18.35 32.20
CA GLU A 195 0.57 17.61 33.45
C GLU A 195 1.31 18.46 34.48
N VAL A 196 2.28 19.27 34.04
CA VAL A 196 2.98 20.23 34.89
C VAL A 196 2.00 21.26 35.46
N ARG A 197 1.08 21.77 34.63
CA ARG A 197 0.02 22.71 35.06
C ARG A 197 -0.88 22.07 36.12
N ARG A 198 -1.29 20.80 35.92
CA ARG A 198 -2.11 20.04 36.85
C ARG A 198 -1.46 19.94 38.20
N LEU A 199 -0.20 19.53 38.29
CA LEU A 199 0.54 19.42 39.54
C LEU A 199 0.63 20.73 40.30
N LYS A 200 0.82 21.85 39.58
CA LYS A 200 0.85 23.18 40.15
C LYS A 200 -0.51 23.55 40.81
N LEU A 201 -1.62 23.30 40.11
CA LEU A 201 -2.96 23.58 40.61
C LEU A 201 -3.30 22.74 41.82
N ILE A 202 -2.96 21.43 41.85
CA ILE A 202 -3.18 20.56 43.00
C ILE A 202 -2.42 21.07 44.21
N ARG A 203 -1.15 21.49 44.07
CA ARG A 203 -0.37 22.06 45.17
C ARG A 203 -1.00 23.35 45.72
N GLN A 204 -1.51 24.20 44.83
CA GLN A 204 -2.19 25.44 45.24
C GLN A 204 -3.48 25.14 45.97
N CYS A 205 -4.29 24.17 45.54
CA CYS A 205 -5.49 23.74 46.25
C CYS A 205 -5.15 23.22 47.63
N ARG A 206 -4.14 22.36 47.80
CA ARG A 206 -3.70 21.84 49.08
C ARG A 206 -3.27 22.96 50.07
N SER A 207 -2.50 23.91 49.59
CA SER A 207 -2.09 25.06 50.40
C SER A 207 -3.29 25.88 50.90
N LEU A 208 -4.29 26.06 50.05
CA LEU A 208 -5.54 26.75 50.42
C LEU A 208 -6.42 25.92 51.37
N THR A 209 -6.47 24.59 51.19
CA THR A 209 -7.17 23.69 52.09
C THR A 209 -6.54 23.70 53.51
N ALA A 210 -5.20 23.75 53.58
CA ALA A 210 -4.51 23.91 54.86
C ALA A 210 -4.87 25.22 55.57
N LEU A 211 -5.00 26.33 54.81
CA LEU A 211 -5.44 27.62 55.34
C LEU A 211 -6.88 27.59 55.89
N ILE A 212 -7.80 26.87 55.26
CA ILE A 212 -9.18 26.71 55.72
C ILE A 212 -9.23 25.94 57.04
N ASN A 213 -8.33 24.98 57.24
CA ASN A 213 -8.25 24.15 58.43
C ASN A 213 -7.44 24.82 59.57
N ASP A 214 -6.84 25.99 59.32
CA ASP A 214 -6.13 26.74 60.36
C ASP A 214 -7.12 27.46 61.28
N GLU A 215 -6.98 27.20 62.57
CA GLU A 215 -7.82 27.85 63.61
C GLU A 215 -7.53 29.34 63.74
N ALA A 216 -6.36 29.82 63.32
CA ALA A 216 -5.96 31.22 63.36
C ALA A 216 -6.52 32.05 62.21
N ALA A 217 -7.04 31.42 61.15
CA ALA A 217 -7.54 32.11 59.97
C ALA A 217 -8.95 32.69 60.21
N THR A 218 -9.14 33.90 59.70
CA THR A 218 -10.44 34.61 59.79
C THR A 218 -11.47 34.00 58.86
N GLU A 219 -12.75 34.12 59.16
CA GLU A 219 -13.86 33.59 58.38
C GLU A 219 -13.83 34.15 56.91
N SER A 220 -13.51 35.44 56.78
CA SER A 220 -13.35 36.10 55.47
C SER A 220 -12.20 35.49 54.62
N GLU A 221 -11.10 35.07 55.25
CA GLU A 221 -9.98 34.41 54.59
C GLU A 221 -10.38 33.00 54.12
N LYS A 222 -11.13 32.27 54.97
CA LYS A 222 -11.64 30.93 54.62
C LYS A 222 -12.61 30.95 53.45
N GLU A 223 -13.56 31.91 53.44
CA GLU A 223 -14.50 32.10 52.32
C GLU A 223 -13.78 32.40 51.02
N ARG A 224 -12.76 33.29 51.03
CA ARG A 224 -11.95 33.59 49.85
C ARG A 224 -11.15 32.37 49.38
N ALA A 225 -10.57 31.59 50.25
CA ALA A 225 -9.85 30.38 49.94
C ALA A 225 -10.78 29.34 49.27
N LEU A 226 -12.01 29.16 49.79
CA LEU A 226 -13.00 28.29 49.19
C LEU A 226 -13.38 28.67 47.76
N ALA A 227 -13.61 29.98 47.51
CA ALA A 227 -13.93 30.49 46.19
C ALA A 227 -12.78 30.24 45.17
N ILE A 228 -11.53 30.37 45.64
CA ILE A 228 -10.35 30.11 44.80
C ILE A 228 -10.21 28.60 44.51
N ILE A 229 -10.43 27.74 45.52
CA ILE A 229 -10.41 26.28 45.34
C ILE A 229 -11.44 25.83 44.29
N GLU A 230 -12.67 26.34 44.38
CA GLU A 230 -13.71 26.02 43.40
C GLU A 230 -13.31 26.44 41.94
N LYS A 231 -12.70 27.62 41.83
CA LYS A 231 -12.14 28.04 40.53
C LYS A 231 -11.04 27.10 40.03
N TYR A 232 -10.13 26.69 40.91
CA TYR A 232 -9.03 25.78 40.55
C TYR A 232 -9.52 24.35 40.26
N LYS A 233 -10.56 23.86 40.93
CA LYS A 233 -11.19 22.57 40.62
C LYS A 233 -11.76 22.56 39.22
N ARG A 234 -12.43 23.61 38.75
CA ARG A 234 -12.92 23.77 37.37
C ARG A 234 -11.75 23.79 36.37
N GLU A 235 -10.67 24.49 36.72
CA GLU A 235 -9.45 24.53 35.89
C GLU A 235 -8.79 23.15 35.86
N LEU A 236 -8.76 22.38 36.93
CA LEU A 236 -8.26 21.01 37.03
C LEU A 236 -9.09 20.05 36.14
N TYR A 237 -10.40 20.22 36.10
CA TYR A 237 -11.28 19.44 35.25
C TYR A 237 -10.95 19.68 33.77
N ASN A 238 -10.90 20.93 33.35
CA ASN A 238 -10.51 21.28 31.95
C ASN A 238 -9.11 20.79 31.60
N ASN A 239 -8.16 20.89 32.54
CA ASN A 239 -6.80 20.40 32.37
C ASN A 239 -6.73 18.87 32.25
N SER A 240 -7.61 18.15 32.93
CA SER A 240 -7.72 16.68 32.80
C SER A 240 -8.15 16.25 31.41
N MET A 241 -9.07 16.98 30.79
CA MET A 241 -9.45 16.77 29.39
C MET A 241 -8.26 17.03 28.45
N LEU A 242 -7.53 18.12 28.67
CA LEU A 242 -6.34 18.44 27.88
C LEU A 242 -5.27 17.36 27.97
N ILE A 243 -5.01 16.81 29.16
CA ILE A 243 -4.06 15.70 29.35
C ILE A 243 -4.49 14.47 28.56
N LYS A 244 -5.77 14.10 28.60
CA LYS A 244 -6.30 12.96 27.82
C LYS A 244 -6.09 13.19 26.33
N ILE A 245 -6.40 14.39 25.83
CA ILE A 245 -6.24 14.78 24.44
C ILE A 245 -4.75 14.79 24.02
N ASP A 246 -3.86 15.37 24.82
CA ASP A 246 -2.43 15.39 24.54
C ASP A 246 -1.86 13.97 24.43
N ARG A 247 -2.24 13.05 25.34
CA ARG A 247 -1.86 11.65 25.27
C ARG A 247 -2.43 10.93 24.05
N GLN A 248 -3.66 11.29 23.64
CA GLN A 248 -4.24 10.75 22.41
C GLN A 248 -3.47 11.22 21.18
N ILE A 249 -3.06 12.50 21.14
CA ILE A 249 -2.23 13.05 20.05
C ILE A 249 -0.87 12.35 20.01
N ASP A 250 -0.19 12.18 21.17
CA ASP A 250 1.08 11.49 21.26
C ASP A 250 0.98 10.03 20.78
N HIS A 251 -0.11 9.34 21.16
CA HIS A 251 -0.38 7.99 20.69
C HIS A 251 -0.59 7.94 19.16
N MET A 252 -1.35 8.89 18.61
CA MET A 252 -1.54 9.00 17.16
C MET A 252 -0.22 9.29 16.44
N GLU A 253 0.63 10.13 17.01
CA GLU A 253 1.97 10.43 16.48
C GLU A 253 2.86 9.19 16.49
N GLU A 254 2.87 8.44 17.60
CA GLU A 254 3.62 7.19 17.70
C GLU A 254 3.14 6.14 16.71
N GLN A 255 1.82 5.97 16.57
CA GLN A 255 1.25 5.07 15.57
C GLN A 255 1.68 5.44 14.15
N LYS A 256 1.67 6.72 13.80
CA LYS A 256 2.14 7.19 12.48
C LYS A 256 3.63 6.97 12.28
N ARG A 257 4.47 7.15 13.32
CA ARG A 257 5.91 6.89 13.25
C ARG A 257 6.24 5.41 13.06
N ARG A 258 5.45 4.50 13.63
CA ARG A 258 5.60 3.04 13.45
C ARG A 258 5.35 2.60 12.02
N LEU A 259 4.48 3.30 11.29
CA LEU A 259 4.17 3.01 9.89
C LEU A 259 5.28 3.40 8.90
N LYS A 260 6.50 3.66 9.37
CA LYS A 260 7.64 4.01 8.51
C LYS A 260 8.06 2.82 7.67
N VAL A 261 8.07 2.99 6.35
CA VAL A 261 8.58 2.03 5.37
C VAL A 261 10.05 2.36 5.07
N GLN A 262 10.95 1.37 5.20
CA GLN A 262 12.38 1.56 4.97
C GLN A 262 12.83 1.11 3.57
N GLU A 263 12.17 0.09 3.02
CA GLU A 263 12.42 -0.42 1.67
C GLU A 263 11.10 -0.75 0.98
N LEU A 264 11.10 -0.69 -0.35
CA LEU A 264 9.95 -1.05 -1.15
C LEU A 264 10.05 -2.52 -1.57
N SER A 265 9.24 -3.39 -0.94
CA SER A 265 9.15 -4.82 -1.23
C SER A 265 7.75 -5.35 -0.90
N PHE A 266 7.43 -6.56 -1.35
CA PHE A 266 6.21 -7.21 -0.90
C PHE A 266 6.22 -7.45 0.61
N ASN A 267 7.38 -7.83 1.18
CA ASN A 267 7.52 -8.05 2.62
C ASN A 267 7.14 -6.82 3.43
N SER A 268 7.71 -5.67 3.10
CA SER A 268 7.40 -4.41 3.81
C SER A 268 5.96 -3.93 3.58
N TYR A 269 5.40 -4.15 2.37
CA TYR A 269 3.98 -3.88 2.12
C TYR A 269 3.07 -4.77 2.96
N TYR A 270 3.37 -6.07 3.07
CA TYR A 270 2.60 -7.01 3.87
C TYR A 270 2.58 -6.59 5.34
N GLU A 271 3.74 -6.28 5.92
CA GLU A 271 3.87 -5.80 7.31
C GLU A 271 3.09 -4.50 7.52
N PHE A 272 3.25 -3.53 6.61
CA PHE A 272 2.52 -2.26 6.64
C PHE A 272 1.01 -2.47 6.56
N ALA A 273 0.54 -3.32 5.65
CA ALA A 273 -0.88 -3.58 5.46
C ALA A 273 -1.52 -4.24 6.69
N LEU A 274 -0.84 -5.20 7.34
CA LEU A 274 -1.32 -5.85 8.55
C LEU A 274 -1.45 -4.90 9.73
N GLU A 275 -0.63 -3.87 9.81
CA GLU A 275 -0.74 -2.84 10.86
C GLU A 275 -1.78 -1.77 10.47
N ARG A 276 -1.80 -1.34 9.22
CA ARG A 276 -2.61 -0.19 8.78
C ARG A 276 -4.07 -0.52 8.52
N ILE A 277 -4.36 -1.67 7.91
CA ILE A 277 -5.75 -2.05 7.58
C ILE A 277 -6.67 -2.09 8.81
N PRO A 278 -6.27 -2.70 9.96
CA PRO A 278 -7.09 -2.66 11.18
C PRO A 278 -7.39 -1.25 11.67
N GLN A 279 -6.44 -0.34 11.58
CA GLN A 279 -6.63 1.07 11.97
C GLN A 279 -7.67 1.77 11.08
N ILE A 280 -7.59 1.57 9.75
CA ILE A 280 -8.56 2.14 8.81
C ILE A 280 -9.96 1.56 9.07
N THR A 281 -10.07 0.23 9.21
CA THR A 281 -11.36 -0.44 9.41
C THR A 281 -12.03 -0.01 10.72
N GLN A 282 -11.27 0.20 11.78
CA GLN A 282 -11.77 0.74 13.04
C GLN A 282 -12.23 2.19 12.90
N LEU A 283 -11.44 3.03 12.23
CA LEU A 283 -11.74 4.45 12.04
C LEU A 283 -13.00 4.66 11.17
N GLU A 284 -13.07 3.95 10.04
CA GLU A 284 -14.18 4.06 9.07
C GLU A 284 -15.39 3.20 9.43
N LYS A 285 -15.30 2.40 10.52
CA LYS A 285 -16.35 1.47 10.97
C LYS A 285 -16.80 0.49 9.87
N ILE A 286 -15.84 -0.01 9.08
CA ILE A 286 -16.06 -0.98 8.00
C ILE A 286 -15.57 -2.37 8.40
N SER A 287 -16.12 -3.41 7.75
CA SER A 287 -15.72 -4.79 7.98
C SER A 287 -14.76 -5.26 6.91
N PHE A 288 -13.65 -5.86 7.33
CA PHE A 288 -12.67 -6.53 6.45
C PHE A 288 -12.05 -7.72 7.19
N ASN A 289 -11.92 -8.86 6.51
CA ASN A 289 -11.30 -10.04 7.12
C ASN A 289 -9.77 -9.99 6.98
N ILE A 290 -9.12 -9.34 7.93
CA ILE A 290 -7.67 -9.21 7.97
C ILE A 290 -6.96 -10.56 8.18
N HIS A 291 -7.60 -11.52 8.85
CA HIS A 291 -7.01 -12.84 9.10
C HIS A 291 -6.90 -13.65 7.81
N ASP A 292 -7.93 -13.66 6.98
CA ASP A 292 -7.90 -14.32 5.66
C ASP A 292 -6.88 -13.62 4.75
N PHE A 293 -6.86 -12.29 4.73
CA PHE A 293 -5.88 -11.51 3.99
C PHE A 293 -4.45 -11.88 4.40
N ALA A 294 -4.17 -11.88 5.70
CA ALA A 294 -2.86 -12.25 6.24
C ALA A 294 -2.47 -13.69 5.87
N ALA A 295 -3.39 -14.65 6.07
CA ALA A 295 -3.12 -16.06 5.82
C ALA A 295 -2.83 -16.36 4.34
N ILE A 296 -3.60 -15.76 3.43
CA ILE A 296 -3.46 -15.98 1.98
C ILE A 296 -2.17 -15.33 1.45
N LEU A 297 -1.87 -14.09 1.85
CA LEU A 297 -0.68 -13.39 1.37
C LEU A 297 0.62 -13.93 1.98
N LYS A 298 0.56 -14.62 3.12
CA LYS A 298 1.72 -15.15 3.85
C LYS A 298 2.60 -16.06 3.00
N GLN A 299 2.07 -16.75 2.00
CA GLN A 299 2.84 -17.62 1.12
C GLN A 299 3.93 -16.87 0.31
N PHE A 300 3.72 -15.55 0.06
CA PHE A 300 4.69 -14.67 -0.62
C PHE A 300 5.55 -13.86 0.35
N TYR A 301 5.27 -13.93 1.65
CA TYR A 301 6.01 -13.25 2.69
C TYR A 301 7.23 -14.08 3.12
N ARG A 302 8.15 -13.46 3.82
CA ARG A 302 9.40 -14.05 4.35
C ARG A 302 9.18 -15.41 4.99
N GLY A 303 9.89 -16.43 4.51
CA GLY A 303 9.75 -17.82 4.90
C GLY A 303 8.57 -18.56 4.27
N GLY A 304 7.80 -17.92 3.40
CA GLY A 304 6.74 -18.56 2.62
C GLY A 304 7.28 -19.29 1.39
N GLU A 305 6.52 -20.26 0.87
CA GLU A 305 6.93 -21.08 -0.30
C GLU A 305 7.21 -20.25 -1.56
N LEU A 306 6.51 -19.13 -1.73
CA LEU A 306 6.57 -18.24 -2.90
C LEU A 306 7.28 -16.90 -2.61
N GLU A 307 8.03 -16.81 -1.51
CA GLU A 307 8.73 -15.59 -1.10
C GLU A 307 9.55 -14.97 -2.25
N MET A 308 10.32 -15.80 -2.96
CA MET A 308 11.22 -15.36 -4.03
C MET A 308 10.48 -14.70 -5.20
N THR A 309 9.21 -15.03 -5.41
CA THR A 309 8.44 -14.54 -6.57
C THR A 309 8.27 -13.01 -6.58
N LEU A 310 8.10 -12.39 -5.40
CA LEU A 310 7.79 -10.97 -5.27
C LEU A 310 8.83 -10.12 -4.51
N ASN A 311 9.90 -10.75 -3.99
CA ASN A 311 10.85 -10.07 -3.12
C ASN A 311 12.30 -10.05 -3.64
N SER A 312 12.56 -10.61 -4.81
CA SER A 312 13.92 -10.64 -5.36
C SER A 312 14.04 -9.74 -6.57
N ASP A 313 15.12 -8.98 -6.64
CA ASP A 313 15.47 -8.24 -7.85
C ASP A 313 15.91 -9.22 -8.96
N LEU A 314 15.45 -9.02 -10.16
CA LEU A 314 15.98 -9.70 -11.34
C LEU A 314 17.39 -9.14 -11.65
N ASP A 315 18.38 -10.00 -11.65
CA ASP A 315 19.78 -9.65 -12.01
C ASP A 315 19.94 -9.28 -13.49
N ILE A 316 18.87 -9.42 -14.29
CA ILE A 316 18.91 -9.22 -15.75
C ILE A 316 18.37 -7.85 -16.08
N ASN A 317 19.13 -7.08 -16.86
CA ASN A 317 18.67 -5.82 -17.41
C ASN A 317 17.66 -6.05 -18.56
N LEU A 318 16.50 -6.57 -18.21
CA LEU A 318 15.44 -6.93 -19.17
C LEU A 318 15.00 -5.76 -20.08
N PHE A 319 15.26 -4.53 -19.66
CA PHE A 319 14.88 -3.37 -20.47
C PHE A 319 15.77 -3.18 -21.70
N ASP A 320 17.02 -3.69 -21.68
CA ASP A 320 17.95 -3.57 -22.79
C ASP A 320 17.86 -4.73 -23.78
N GLU A 321 17.28 -5.86 -23.36
CA GLU A 321 17.15 -7.05 -24.19
C GLU A 321 16.12 -6.87 -25.32
N ARG A 322 16.48 -7.20 -26.54
CA ARG A 322 15.60 -7.08 -27.70
C ARG A 322 14.59 -8.23 -27.81
N PHE A 323 14.96 -9.40 -27.37
CA PHE A 323 14.11 -10.57 -27.41
C PHE A 323 14.18 -11.33 -26.07
N ILE A 324 13.03 -11.46 -25.42
CA ILE A 324 12.91 -12.15 -24.14
C ILE A 324 11.81 -13.19 -24.27
N VAL A 325 12.10 -14.40 -23.88
CA VAL A 325 11.12 -15.49 -23.76
C VAL A 325 11.03 -15.92 -22.30
N PHE A 326 9.84 -15.84 -21.74
CA PHE A 326 9.51 -16.39 -20.43
C PHE A 326 8.81 -17.74 -20.63
N GLU A 327 9.52 -18.82 -20.37
CA GLU A 327 9.00 -20.19 -20.42
C GLU A 327 8.38 -20.56 -19.07
N ILE A 328 7.08 -20.73 -19.05
CA ILE A 328 6.30 -20.95 -17.82
C ILE A 328 5.45 -22.23 -17.86
N ASP A 329 5.81 -23.20 -18.69
CA ASP A 329 5.09 -24.47 -18.83
C ASP A 329 4.90 -25.20 -17.49
N LYS A 330 5.95 -25.18 -16.64
CA LYS A 330 5.93 -25.86 -15.33
C LYS A 330 4.87 -25.32 -14.36
N ILE A 331 4.40 -24.08 -14.56
CA ILE A 331 3.37 -23.45 -13.72
C ILE A 331 2.06 -23.20 -14.47
N LYS A 332 1.93 -23.64 -15.74
CA LYS A 332 0.75 -23.35 -16.56
C LYS A 332 -0.57 -23.85 -15.97
N ASP A 333 -0.52 -24.88 -15.13
CA ASP A 333 -1.69 -25.45 -14.45
C ASP A 333 -1.81 -25.03 -12.98
N ASP A 334 -0.89 -24.17 -12.50
CA ASP A 334 -0.97 -23.59 -11.17
C ASP A 334 -1.91 -22.36 -11.18
N PRO A 335 -3.07 -22.44 -10.49
CA PRO A 335 -4.08 -21.39 -10.55
C PRO A 335 -3.67 -20.09 -9.84
N VAL A 336 -2.61 -20.13 -9.04
CA VAL A 336 -2.08 -18.96 -8.29
C VAL A 336 -0.88 -18.37 -9.00
N LEU A 337 0.13 -19.18 -9.26
CA LEU A 337 1.40 -18.69 -9.83
C LEU A 337 1.29 -18.25 -11.27
N PHE A 338 0.60 -19.02 -12.12
CA PHE A 338 0.52 -18.69 -13.54
C PHE A 338 -0.01 -17.27 -13.81
N PRO A 339 -1.18 -16.88 -13.29
CA PRO A 339 -1.70 -15.54 -13.53
C PRO A 339 -0.82 -14.43 -12.89
N ILE A 340 -0.20 -14.68 -11.75
CA ILE A 340 0.70 -13.72 -11.09
C ILE A 340 1.95 -13.47 -11.95
N VAL A 341 2.59 -14.53 -12.41
CA VAL A 341 3.80 -14.42 -13.25
C VAL A 341 3.48 -13.73 -14.57
N VAL A 342 2.36 -14.07 -15.22
CA VAL A 342 1.91 -13.39 -16.44
C VAL A 342 1.64 -11.90 -16.18
N LEU A 343 1.01 -11.56 -15.06
CA LEU A 343 0.75 -10.16 -14.67
C LEU A 343 2.07 -9.37 -14.49
N ILE A 344 3.07 -9.98 -13.84
CA ILE A 344 4.40 -9.39 -13.66
C ILE A 344 5.07 -9.15 -15.00
N ILE A 345 5.06 -10.13 -15.90
CA ILE A 345 5.65 -10.00 -17.24
C ILE A 345 4.98 -8.87 -18.03
N MET A 346 3.65 -8.72 -17.91
CA MET A 346 2.94 -7.62 -18.55
C MET A 346 3.38 -6.25 -17.98
N ASP A 347 3.61 -6.14 -16.68
CA ASP A 347 4.10 -4.90 -16.06
C ASP A 347 5.53 -4.57 -16.53
N VAL A 348 6.43 -5.55 -16.57
CA VAL A 348 7.79 -5.39 -17.15
C VAL A 348 7.72 -4.87 -18.58
N PHE A 349 6.87 -5.46 -19.40
CA PHE A 349 6.69 -5.02 -20.77
C PHE A 349 6.20 -3.57 -20.88
N LEU A 350 5.21 -3.20 -20.06
CA LEU A 350 4.71 -1.82 -20.01
C LEU A 350 5.79 -0.83 -19.57
N GLN A 351 6.60 -1.18 -18.57
CA GLN A 351 7.74 -0.37 -18.15
C GLN A 351 8.78 -0.24 -19.26
N LYS A 352 9.13 -1.34 -19.91
CA LYS A 352 10.05 -1.33 -21.07
C LYS A 352 9.55 -0.39 -22.18
N MET A 353 8.24 -0.37 -22.46
CA MET A 353 7.68 0.53 -23.47
C MET A 353 7.82 2.01 -23.11
N ARG A 354 7.79 2.35 -21.82
CA ARG A 354 7.93 3.74 -21.36
C ARG A 354 9.37 4.22 -21.39
N ILE A 355 10.29 3.36 -20.94
CA ILE A 355 11.70 3.71 -20.79
C ILE A 355 12.42 3.72 -22.13
N LYS A 356 12.16 2.76 -22.99
CA LYS A 356 12.89 2.57 -24.27
C LYS A 356 12.04 3.02 -25.45
N LYS A 357 12.65 3.81 -26.34
CA LYS A 357 12.04 4.17 -27.64
C LYS A 357 12.02 2.95 -28.56
N GLY A 358 11.17 2.98 -29.56
CA GLY A 358 11.06 1.93 -30.59
C GLY A 358 9.81 1.06 -30.40
N ARG A 359 9.51 0.28 -31.40
CA ARG A 359 8.34 -0.60 -31.45
C ARG A 359 8.59 -1.85 -30.62
N LYS A 360 7.57 -2.29 -29.89
CA LYS A 360 7.65 -3.47 -29.01
C LYS A 360 6.41 -4.33 -29.14
N ALA A 361 6.58 -5.63 -28.98
CA ALA A 361 5.50 -6.61 -29.02
C ALA A 361 5.54 -7.48 -27.75
N LEU A 362 4.38 -7.67 -27.14
CA LEU A 362 4.13 -8.71 -26.12
C LEU A 362 3.23 -9.77 -26.74
N ILE A 363 3.65 -11.04 -26.67
CA ILE A 363 2.88 -12.18 -27.14
C ILE A 363 2.66 -13.13 -25.99
N ILE A 364 1.42 -13.50 -25.70
CA ILE A 364 1.05 -14.37 -24.58
C ILE A 364 0.39 -15.64 -25.16
N GLU A 365 1.05 -16.77 -24.98
CA GLU A 365 0.46 -18.07 -25.27
C GLU A 365 -0.43 -18.55 -24.13
N GLU A 366 -1.42 -19.41 -24.47
CA GLU A 366 -2.41 -19.95 -23.53
C GLU A 366 -3.09 -18.89 -22.67
N ALA A 367 -3.27 -17.69 -23.23
CA ALA A 367 -3.79 -16.52 -22.50
C ALA A 367 -5.19 -16.74 -21.90
N TRP A 368 -5.96 -17.71 -22.42
CA TRP A 368 -7.27 -18.06 -21.84
C TRP A 368 -7.19 -18.48 -20.35
N LYS A 369 -6.07 -19.12 -19.95
CA LYS A 369 -5.84 -19.49 -18.54
C LYS A 369 -5.69 -18.24 -17.66
N ALA A 370 -5.01 -17.20 -18.17
CA ALA A 370 -4.88 -15.93 -17.47
C ALA A 370 -6.22 -15.16 -17.43
N ILE A 371 -6.98 -15.17 -18.55
CA ILE A 371 -8.26 -14.44 -18.67
C ILE A 371 -9.36 -15.04 -17.77
N ALA A 372 -9.21 -16.26 -17.29
CA ALA A 372 -10.18 -16.89 -16.37
C ALA A 372 -10.40 -16.06 -15.08
N SER A 373 -9.40 -15.31 -14.64
CA SER A 373 -9.55 -14.35 -13.52
C SER A 373 -10.15 -13.03 -14.01
N PRO A 374 -11.23 -12.51 -13.39
CA PRO A 374 -11.79 -11.20 -13.72
C PRO A 374 -10.76 -10.07 -13.61
N THR A 375 -9.92 -10.07 -12.59
CA THR A 375 -8.85 -9.10 -12.37
C THR A 375 -7.85 -9.12 -13.53
N MET A 376 -7.45 -10.30 -13.97
CA MET A 376 -6.56 -10.47 -15.12
C MET A 376 -7.21 -10.03 -16.43
N ALA A 377 -8.49 -10.35 -16.64
CA ALA A 377 -9.23 -9.92 -17.82
C ALA A 377 -9.28 -8.38 -17.94
N GLU A 378 -9.49 -7.68 -16.82
CA GLU A 378 -9.45 -6.23 -16.79
C GLU A 378 -8.05 -5.68 -17.04
N TYR A 379 -7.02 -6.30 -16.48
CA TYR A 379 -5.64 -5.88 -16.71
C TYR A 379 -5.20 -6.11 -18.18
N ILE A 380 -5.62 -7.20 -18.80
CA ILE A 380 -5.38 -7.45 -20.23
C ILE A 380 -6.08 -6.39 -21.09
N LYS A 381 -7.31 -6.01 -20.78
CA LYS A 381 -7.99 -4.87 -21.46
C LYS A 381 -7.20 -3.57 -21.30
N TYR A 382 -6.69 -3.32 -20.11
CA TYR A 382 -5.82 -2.16 -19.85
C TYR A 382 -4.54 -2.21 -20.67
N LEU A 383 -3.87 -3.36 -20.73
CA LEU A 383 -2.69 -3.61 -21.57
C LEU A 383 -2.98 -3.25 -23.04
N TYR A 384 -4.03 -3.81 -23.64
CA TYR A 384 -4.39 -3.56 -25.02
C TYR A 384 -4.65 -2.07 -25.34
N LYS A 385 -5.26 -1.35 -24.41
CA LYS A 385 -5.48 0.10 -24.54
C LYS A 385 -4.17 0.89 -24.43
N THR A 386 -3.29 0.46 -23.53
CA THR A 386 -2.04 1.16 -23.22
C THR A 386 -0.99 0.96 -24.31
N VAL A 387 -0.79 -0.26 -24.79
CA VAL A 387 0.21 -0.54 -25.84
C VAL A 387 -0.03 0.28 -27.11
N ARG A 388 -1.28 0.55 -27.44
CA ARG A 388 -1.64 1.39 -28.59
C ARG A 388 -1.07 2.81 -28.47
N LYS A 389 -1.02 3.39 -27.27
CA LYS A 389 -0.50 4.75 -27.02
C LYS A 389 1.02 4.84 -27.31
N PHE A 390 1.72 3.72 -27.15
CA PHE A 390 3.17 3.62 -27.35
C PHE A 390 3.57 2.95 -28.68
N HIS A 391 2.63 2.82 -29.62
CA HIS A 391 2.85 2.10 -30.87
C HIS A 391 3.32 0.64 -30.67
N GLY A 392 2.97 0.06 -29.53
CA GLY A 392 3.25 -1.33 -29.21
C GLY A 392 2.25 -2.30 -29.83
N ILE A 393 2.54 -3.58 -29.70
CA ILE A 393 1.72 -4.70 -30.17
C ILE A 393 1.42 -5.61 -28.96
N ALA A 394 0.17 -5.96 -28.77
CA ALA A 394 -0.22 -7.04 -27.87
C ALA A 394 -0.84 -8.18 -28.69
N GLY A 395 -0.24 -9.35 -28.61
CA GLY A 395 -0.69 -10.58 -29.27
C GLY A 395 -1.13 -11.60 -28.26
N VAL A 396 -2.25 -12.23 -28.49
CA VAL A 396 -2.76 -13.36 -27.70
C VAL A 396 -2.90 -14.56 -28.59
N VAL A 397 -2.36 -15.68 -28.12
CA VAL A 397 -2.44 -16.98 -28.82
C VAL A 397 -3.20 -17.96 -27.92
N THR A 398 -4.19 -18.62 -28.44
CA THR A 398 -5.06 -19.49 -27.64
C THR A 398 -5.71 -20.60 -28.50
N GLN A 399 -6.33 -21.54 -27.81
CA GLN A 399 -7.14 -22.60 -28.42
C GLN A 399 -8.59 -22.18 -28.53
#